data_148b361a798d02dfb5d36167a3742a60
#
_entry.id   148b361a798d02dfb5d36167a3742a60
#
_cell.length_a   1.000
_cell.length_b   1.000
_cell.length_c   1.000
_cell.angle_alpha   90.00
_cell.angle_beta   90.00
_cell.angle_gamma   90.00
#
_symmetry.space_group_name_H-M   'P 1'
#
loop_
_entity.id
_entity.type
_entity.pdbx_description
1 polymer ?
#
loop_
_entity_poly.entity_id
_entity_poly.type
_entity_poly.pdbx_seq_one_letter_code
_entity_poly.pdbx_strand_id
1 'polypeptide(L)'
;MTLAAFATLGALFSAPASAQETQWQKDHPRRTEVNDRVQNQNKRITKEVKEGEISKTQAKTLRANDKTIRGEEKAMASQDKGHITKTDQRALNQQLNQNSQAIGK
;
A
#
# COMPACT_ATOMS: atom_id res chain seq x y z
N MET A 1 22.95 27.52 13.87
CA MET A 1 22.79 26.97 14.09
C MET A 1 22.07 26.36 13.93
N THR A 2 22.01 26.44 13.66
CA THR A 2 21.52 25.80 13.59
C THR A 2 20.86 25.08 13.21
N LEU A 3 20.69 25.33 12.87
CA LEU A 3 20.20 24.62 12.59
C LEU A 3 19.66 23.88 12.19
N ALA A 4 19.72 24.15 11.99
CA ALA A 4 19.32 23.38 11.66
C ALA A 4 18.83 22.68 11.34
N ALA A 5 18.96 22.93 11.25
CA ALA A 5 18.66 22.19 11.04
C ALA A 5 18.21 21.47 10.74
N PHE A 6 18.37 21.63 10.64
CA PHE A 6 18.10 20.84 10.47
C PHE A 6 17.51 20.13 10.12
N ALA A 7 17.63 20.41 10.02
CA ALA A 7 17.27 19.76 9.83
C ALA A 7 16.79 19.10 9.49
N THR A 8 16.98 19.33 9.37
CA THR A 8 16.70 18.68 9.23
C THR A 8 16.36 17.90 8.83
N LEU A 9 16.51 18.17 8.58
CA LEU A 9 16.30 17.48 8.35
C LEU A 9 15.91 16.51 8.04
N GLY A 10 15.98 16.54 7.99
CA GLY A 10 15.66 15.70 7.80
C GLY A 10 15.15 15.00 7.34
N ALA A 11 15.15 15.15 7.23
CA ALA A 11 14.71 14.53 6.91
C ALA A 11 14.35 14.00 6.37
N LEU A 12 14.48 14.14 6.19
CA LEU A 12 14.25 13.70 5.82
C LEU A 12 14.02 12.81 5.34
N PHE A 13 14.00 12.74 5.24
CA PHE A 13 13.85 12.03 5.05
C PHE A 13 13.27 11.22 4.64
N SER A 14 13.21 11.30 4.39
CA SER A 14 12.64 10.65 4.13
C SER A 14 11.69 10.31 4.14
N ALA A 15 11.55 10.41 4.32
CA ALA A 15 10.30 9.95 4.11
C ALA A 15 9.52 10.84 3.53
N PRO A 16 9.94 11.26 3.36
CA PRO A 16 9.14 12.03 2.87
C PRO A 16 8.15 12.10 2.01
N ALA A 17 8.24 11.69 1.12
CA ALA A 17 7.18 11.69 0.19
C ALA A 17 5.87 11.35 0.84
N SER A 18 5.95 10.46 1.78
CA SER A 18 4.78 10.04 2.52
C SER A 18 4.23 11.15 3.37
N ALA A 19 5.04 12.12 3.68
CA ALA A 19 4.59 13.22 4.51
C ALA A 19 3.69 14.19 3.77
N GLN A 20 3.67 14.12 2.44
CA GLN A 20 2.88 15.04 1.65
C GLN A 20 1.83 14.31 0.83
N GLU A 21 0.68 14.14 1.43
CA GLU A 21 -0.43 13.55 0.72
C GLU A 21 -0.91 14.49 -0.37
N THR A 22 -1.29 13.90 -1.50
CA THR A 22 -1.94 14.66 -2.56
C THR A 22 -3.36 15.02 -2.13
N GLN A 23 -3.96 15.97 -2.83
CA GLN A 23 -5.35 16.32 -2.56
C GLN A 23 -6.27 15.12 -2.76
N TRP A 24 -6.00 14.32 -3.80
CA TRP A 24 -6.78 13.11 -4.03
C TRP A 24 -6.71 12.17 -2.82
N GLN A 25 -5.52 11.98 -2.28
CA GLN A 25 -5.33 11.09 -1.12
C GLN A 25 -6.08 11.59 0.10
N LYS A 26 -6.06 12.90 0.33
CA LYS A 26 -6.79 13.48 1.46
C LYS A 26 -8.30 13.32 1.31
N ASP A 27 -8.78 13.42 0.07
CA ASP A 27 -10.20 13.29 -0.23
C ASP A 27 -10.67 11.84 -0.24
N HIS A 28 -9.73 10.88 -0.33
CA HIS A 28 -10.04 9.44 -0.43
C HIS A 28 -9.23 8.65 0.60
N PRO A 29 -9.44 8.90 1.91
CA PRO A 29 -8.57 8.29 2.92
C PRO A 29 -8.63 6.77 2.95
N ARG A 30 -9.80 6.18 2.73
CA ARG A 30 -9.92 4.72 2.76
C ARG A 30 -9.22 4.08 1.56
N ARG A 31 -9.36 4.69 0.38
CA ARG A 31 -8.67 4.20 -0.82
C ARG A 31 -7.17 4.39 -0.69
N THR A 32 -6.75 5.49 -0.09
CA THR A 32 -5.33 5.76 0.15
C THR A 32 -4.73 4.68 1.04
N GLU A 33 -5.41 4.31 2.09
CA GLU A 33 -4.94 3.27 3.01
C GLU A 33 -4.77 1.93 2.28
N VAL A 34 -5.77 1.53 1.48
CA VAL A 34 -5.72 0.29 0.73
C VAL A 34 -4.58 0.34 -0.31
N ASN A 35 -4.46 1.44 -1.04
CA ASN A 35 -3.41 1.58 -2.05
C ASN A 35 -2.02 1.56 -1.44
N ASP A 36 -1.84 2.19 -0.28
CA ASP A 36 -0.55 2.16 0.41
C ASP A 36 -0.19 0.74 0.84
N ARG A 37 -1.17 -0.01 1.32
CA ARG A 37 -0.94 -1.40 1.70
C ARG A 37 -0.54 -2.25 0.51
N VAL A 38 -1.20 -2.06 -0.64
CA VAL A 38 -0.84 -2.77 -1.87
C VAL A 38 0.60 -2.46 -2.27
N GLN A 39 0.96 -1.18 -2.26
CA GLN A 39 2.32 -0.78 -2.62
C GLN A 39 3.35 -1.38 -1.67
N ASN A 40 3.06 -1.36 -0.38
CA ASN A 40 3.97 -1.92 0.63
C ASN A 40 4.11 -3.43 0.44
N GLN A 41 3.03 -4.12 0.12
CA GLN A 41 3.09 -5.56 -0.13
C GLN A 41 3.94 -5.86 -1.36
N ASN A 42 3.82 -5.07 -2.42
CA ASN A 42 4.65 -5.26 -3.61
C ASN A 42 6.13 -5.07 -3.30
N LYS A 43 6.47 -4.10 -2.45
CA LYS A 43 7.85 -3.90 -2.01
C LYS A 43 8.35 -5.09 -1.19
N ARG A 44 7.51 -5.60 -0.29
CA ARG A 44 7.85 -6.77 0.52
C ARG A 44 8.08 -7.99 -0.36
N ILE A 45 7.21 -8.19 -1.36
CA ILE A 45 7.36 -9.32 -2.28
C ILE A 45 8.71 -9.25 -2.99
N THR A 46 9.07 -8.08 -3.50
CA THR A 46 10.36 -7.88 -4.16
C THR A 46 11.51 -8.24 -3.23
N LYS A 47 11.43 -7.79 -1.98
CA LYS A 47 12.48 -8.06 -0.99
C LYS A 47 12.58 -9.55 -0.68
N GLU A 48 11.42 -10.22 -0.51
CA GLU A 48 11.40 -11.64 -0.18
C GLU A 48 11.97 -12.48 -1.31
N VAL A 49 11.73 -12.11 -2.56
CA VAL A 49 12.33 -12.80 -3.70
C VAL A 49 13.84 -12.62 -3.67
N LYS A 50 14.32 -11.41 -3.43
CA LYS A 50 15.75 -11.12 -3.38
C LYS A 50 16.46 -11.93 -2.29
N GLU A 51 15.77 -12.11 -1.17
CA GLU A 51 16.33 -12.82 -0.03
C GLU A 51 16.15 -14.34 -0.14
N GLY A 52 15.48 -14.80 -1.20
CA GLY A 52 15.27 -16.22 -1.41
C GLY A 52 14.22 -16.84 -0.51
N GLU A 53 13.39 -16.01 0.14
CA GLU A 53 12.36 -16.48 1.06
C GLU A 53 11.14 -17.01 0.33
N ILE A 54 10.84 -16.46 -0.85
CA ILE A 54 9.76 -16.96 -1.69
C ILE A 54 10.27 -17.09 -3.11
N SER A 55 9.65 -18.00 -3.87
CA SER A 55 10.02 -18.22 -5.26
C SER A 55 9.44 -17.13 -6.16
N LYS A 56 9.96 -17.04 -7.37
CA LYS A 56 9.42 -16.13 -8.38
C LYS A 56 7.97 -16.47 -8.72
N THR A 57 7.64 -17.77 -8.72
CA THR A 57 6.29 -18.24 -8.98
C THR A 57 5.35 -17.79 -7.88
N GLN A 58 5.76 -17.94 -6.62
CA GLN A 58 4.96 -17.45 -5.48
C GLN A 58 4.78 -15.94 -5.56
N ALA A 59 5.85 -15.21 -5.90
CA ALA A 59 5.78 -13.75 -6.04
C ALA A 59 4.77 -13.35 -7.10
N LYS A 60 4.75 -14.06 -8.22
CA LYS A 60 3.79 -13.77 -9.29
C LYS A 60 2.36 -13.91 -8.81
N THR A 61 2.08 -14.98 -8.05
CA THR A 61 0.74 -15.21 -7.49
C THR A 61 0.37 -14.10 -6.51
N LEU A 62 1.30 -13.73 -5.62
CA LEU A 62 1.03 -12.70 -4.60
C LEU A 62 0.80 -11.34 -5.24
N ARG A 63 1.56 -11.01 -6.29
CA ARG A 63 1.34 -9.77 -7.02
C ARG A 63 0.02 -9.77 -7.77
N ALA A 64 -0.38 -10.93 -8.30
CA ALA A 64 -1.69 -11.05 -8.95
C ALA A 64 -2.82 -10.82 -7.94
N ASN A 65 -2.66 -11.32 -6.72
CA ASN A 65 -3.62 -11.07 -5.65
C ASN A 65 -3.74 -9.58 -5.35
N ASP A 66 -2.61 -8.87 -5.24
CA ASP A 66 -2.62 -7.43 -5.03
C ASP A 66 -3.30 -6.69 -6.17
N LYS A 67 -3.05 -7.12 -7.39
CA LYS A 67 -3.70 -6.53 -8.57
C LYS A 67 -5.20 -6.74 -8.54
N THR A 68 -5.64 -7.92 -8.14
CA THR A 68 -7.06 -8.23 -7.99
C THR A 68 -7.71 -7.32 -6.94
N ILE A 69 -7.03 -7.14 -5.80
CA ILE A 69 -7.51 -6.25 -4.73
C ILE A 69 -7.66 -4.82 -5.26
N ARG A 70 -6.68 -4.33 -6.01
CA ARG A 70 -6.78 -3.01 -6.62
C ARG A 70 -7.94 -2.90 -7.58
N GLY A 71 -8.19 -3.95 -8.35
CA GLY A 71 -9.32 -3.97 -9.27
C GLY A 71 -10.65 -3.94 -8.53
N GLU A 72 -10.75 -4.67 -7.44
CA GLU A 72 -11.96 -4.67 -6.61
C GLU A 72 -12.17 -3.30 -5.97
N GLU A 73 -11.10 -2.68 -5.50
CA GLU A 73 -11.18 -1.34 -4.93
C GLU A 73 -11.76 -0.35 -5.93
N LYS A 74 -11.28 -0.40 -7.17
CA LYS A 74 -11.77 0.49 -8.22
C LYS A 74 -13.23 0.22 -8.55
N ALA A 75 -13.63 -1.05 -8.59
CA ALA A 75 -15.02 -1.42 -8.87
C ALA A 75 -15.94 -0.92 -7.77
N MET A 76 -15.54 -1.10 -6.51
CA MET A 76 -16.30 -0.60 -5.37
C MET A 76 -16.43 0.91 -5.40
N ALA A 77 -15.32 1.60 -5.70
CA ALA A 77 -15.32 3.05 -5.76
C ALA A 77 -16.23 3.58 -6.86
N SER A 78 -16.32 2.88 -7.99
CA SER A 78 -17.15 3.34 -9.10
C SER A 78 -18.64 3.31 -8.74
N GLN A 79 -19.02 2.54 -7.73
CA GLN A 79 -20.41 2.49 -7.27
C GLN A 79 -20.72 3.52 -6.18
N ASP A 80 -19.71 4.22 -5.70
CA ASP A 80 -19.87 5.17 -4.62
C ASP A 80 -19.13 6.48 -4.94
N LYS A 81 -19.27 6.95 -6.15
CA LYS A 81 -18.77 8.25 -6.62
C LYS A 81 -17.26 8.42 -6.39
N GLY A 82 -16.51 7.37 -6.53
CA GLY A 82 -15.07 7.42 -6.38
C GLY A 82 -14.56 7.09 -4.99
N HIS A 83 -15.45 6.81 -4.06
CA HIS A 83 -15.09 6.47 -2.67
C HIS A 83 -15.43 5.02 -2.37
N ILE A 84 -14.76 4.44 -1.37
CA ILE A 84 -15.16 3.14 -0.85
C ILE A 84 -15.74 3.32 0.54
N THR A 85 -16.69 2.45 0.90
CA THR A 85 -17.33 2.49 2.21
C THR A 85 -16.43 1.82 3.25
N LYS A 86 -16.78 1.96 4.53
CA LYS A 86 -16.08 1.24 5.59
C LYS A 86 -16.18 -0.27 5.40
N THR A 87 -17.35 -0.75 4.96
CA THR A 87 -17.55 -2.16 4.69
C THR A 87 -16.64 -2.64 3.56
N ASP A 88 -16.55 -1.86 2.48
CA ASP A 88 -15.65 -2.14 1.37
C ASP A 88 -14.20 -2.22 1.86
N GLN A 89 -13.79 -1.22 2.64
CA GLN A 89 -12.43 -1.16 3.17
C GLN A 89 -12.12 -2.40 4.02
N ARG A 90 -13.07 -2.81 4.86
CA ARG A 90 -12.89 -3.99 5.71
C ARG A 90 -12.69 -5.24 4.88
N ALA A 91 -13.52 -5.42 3.82
CA ALA A 91 -13.40 -6.58 2.95
C ALA A 91 -12.04 -6.61 2.24
N LEU A 92 -11.61 -5.46 1.74
CA LEU A 92 -10.30 -5.36 1.07
C LEU A 92 -9.16 -5.61 2.05
N ASN A 93 -9.28 -5.09 3.27
CA ASN A 93 -8.25 -5.30 4.30
C ASN A 93 -8.14 -6.77 4.71
N GLN A 94 -9.25 -7.51 4.72
CA GLN A 94 -9.19 -8.94 4.98
C GLN A 94 -8.37 -9.67 3.92
N GLN A 95 -8.58 -9.33 2.65
CA GLN A 95 -7.80 -9.91 1.56
C GLN A 95 -6.33 -9.51 1.65
N LEU A 96 -6.07 -8.25 1.99
CA LEU A 96 -4.70 -7.78 2.18
C LEU A 96 -4.02 -8.50 3.35
N ASN A 97 -4.76 -8.75 4.43
CA ASN A 97 -4.22 -9.50 5.56
C ASN A 97 -3.85 -10.92 5.17
N GLN A 98 -4.69 -11.59 4.40
CA GLN A 98 -4.40 -12.94 3.93
C GLN A 98 -3.18 -12.94 3.02
N ASN A 99 -3.10 -11.99 2.10
CA ASN A 99 -1.96 -11.89 1.20
C ASN A 99 -0.68 -11.57 1.97
N SER A 100 -0.79 -10.70 2.97
CA SER A 100 0.34 -10.35 3.83
C SER A 100 0.92 -11.57 4.53
N GLN A 101 0.07 -12.44 5.05
CA GLN A 101 0.52 -13.67 5.69
C GLN A 101 1.25 -14.58 4.71
N ALA A 102 0.77 -14.64 3.48
CA ALA A 102 1.39 -15.46 2.45
C ALA A 102 2.74 -14.90 1.99
N ILE A 103 2.91 -13.59 2.01
CA ILE A 103 4.21 -12.98 1.71
C ILE A 103 5.22 -13.32 2.80
N GLY A 104 4.76 -13.34 4.03
CA GLY A 104 5.61 -13.56 5.17
C GLY A 104 6.07 -12.23 5.75
N LYS A 105 7.33 -12.14 6.05
CA LYS A 105 7.82 -10.91 6.68
C LYS A 105 7.74 -9.71 5.75
#